data_c0ce91d3bb7cdfa41e8a5d9daab5cd27
#
_entry.id   c0ce91d3bb7cdfa41e8a5d9daab5cd27
#
_cell.length_a   1.000
_cell.length_b   1.000
_cell.length_c   1.000
_cell.angle_alpha   90.00
_cell.angle_beta   90.00
_cell.angle_gamma   90.00
#
_symmetry.space_group_name_H-M   'P 1'
#
loop_
_entity.id
_entity.type
_entity.pdbx_description
1 polymer ?
#
loop_
_entity_poly.entity_id
_entity_poly.type
_entity_poly.pdbx_seq_one_letter_code
_entity_poly.pdbx_strand_id
1 'polypeptide(L)'
;MTEFKNLDISTAKECLLKKEFSSLELTKFFIDRIEKSNLNCFITNTFENAIEMAKESDKKISRNREIRDLEGIPIGMKDLFCTKGVRTTAGSKILENFVPFYESTVSNNLISDGAVILGKTNMDEFAMGSANTTSFFGNVINLSLIHI
;
A
#
# COMPACT_ATOMS: atom_id res chain seq x y z
N MET A 1 -12.63 -1.01 -21.30
CA MET A 1 -11.65 -1.51 -20.30
C MET A 1 -11.34 -0.34 -19.38
N THR A 2 -11.75 -0.40 -18.12
CA THR A 2 -11.53 0.68 -17.15
C THR A 2 -10.02 0.88 -16.98
N GLU A 3 -9.52 2.09 -17.24
CA GLU A 3 -8.08 2.39 -17.10
C GLU A 3 -7.75 2.54 -15.62
N PHE A 4 -7.19 1.52 -14.98
CA PHE A 4 -6.81 1.52 -13.54
C PHE A 4 -5.95 2.71 -13.14
N LYS A 5 -5.27 3.37 -14.09
CA LYS A 5 -4.38 4.51 -13.84
C LYS A 5 -5.12 5.77 -13.35
N ASN A 6 -6.40 5.91 -13.69
CA ASN A 6 -7.18 7.13 -13.46
C ASN A 6 -8.28 6.92 -12.40
N LEU A 7 -8.25 5.79 -11.68
CA LEU A 7 -9.22 5.51 -10.64
C LEU A 7 -8.87 6.31 -9.36
N ASP A 8 -9.84 7.04 -8.85
CA ASP A 8 -9.85 7.44 -7.45
C ASP A 8 -10.46 6.33 -6.58
N ILE A 9 -10.37 6.48 -5.26
CA ILE A 9 -10.87 5.47 -4.31
C ILE A 9 -12.37 5.24 -4.46
N SER A 10 -13.15 6.29 -4.68
CA SER A 10 -14.61 6.20 -4.82
C SER A 10 -15.00 5.41 -6.07
N THR A 11 -14.41 5.78 -7.20
CA THR A 11 -14.65 5.10 -8.48
C THR A 11 -14.17 3.65 -8.44
N ALA A 12 -13.00 3.39 -7.84
CA ALA A 12 -12.49 2.03 -7.67
C ALA A 12 -13.46 1.16 -6.85
N LYS A 13 -13.97 1.70 -5.72
CA LYS A 13 -14.96 1.01 -4.88
C LYS A 13 -16.23 0.69 -5.66
N GLU A 14 -16.77 1.67 -6.42
CA GLU A 14 -17.96 1.44 -7.24
C GLU A 14 -17.75 0.33 -8.27
N CYS A 15 -16.63 0.33 -8.98
CA CYS A 15 -16.30 -0.69 -9.97
C CYS A 15 -16.15 -2.08 -9.33
N LEU A 16 -15.51 -2.17 -8.14
CA LEU A 16 -15.41 -3.42 -7.38
C LEU A 16 -16.79 -3.95 -7.00
N LEU A 17 -17.70 -3.08 -6.53
CA LEU A 17 -19.07 -3.46 -6.18
C LEU A 17 -19.90 -3.89 -7.39
N LYS A 18 -19.71 -3.23 -8.54
CA LYS A 18 -20.32 -3.59 -9.83
C LYS A 18 -19.68 -4.83 -10.47
N LYS A 19 -18.57 -5.33 -9.88
CA LYS A 19 -17.77 -6.47 -10.40
C LYS A 19 -17.23 -6.22 -11.83
N GLU A 20 -16.89 -4.97 -12.14
CA GLU A 20 -16.24 -4.61 -13.40
C GLU A 20 -14.82 -5.15 -13.46
N PHE A 21 -14.18 -5.26 -12.29
CA PHE A 21 -12.92 -5.95 -12.02
C PHE A 21 -12.89 -6.43 -10.55
N SER A 22 -11.95 -7.31 -10.23
CA SER A 22 -11.72 -7.82 -8.89
C SER A 22 -10.65 -7.01 -8.13
N SER A 23 -10.69 -7.07 -6.79
CA SER A 23 -9.62 -6.53 -5.94
C SER A 23 -8.27 -7.17 -6.28
N LEU A 24 -8.27 -8.46 -6.59
CA LEU A 24 -7.07 -9.20 -7.01
C LEU A 24 -6.48 -8.64 -8.31
N GLU A 25 -7.30 -8.33 -9.33
CA GLU A 25 -6.83 -7.73 -10.57
C GLU A 25 -6.24 -6.34 -10.35
N LEU A 26 -6.95 -5.50 -9.57
CA LEU A 26 -6.47 -4.17 -9.21
C LEU A 26 -5.16 -4.21 -8.42
N THR A 27 -5.05 -5.11 -7.45
CA THR A 27 -3.85 -5.32 -6.64
C THR A 27 -2.67 -5.76 -7.50
N LYS A 28 -2.85 -6.74 -8.38
CA LYS A 28 -1.80 -7.21 -9.29
C LYS A 28 -1.33 -6.12 -10.26
N PHE A 29 -2.24 -5.28 -10.74
CA PHE A 29 -1.87 -4.14 -11.57
C PHE A 29 -0.91 -3.18 -10.87
N PHE A 30 -1.19 -2.84 -9.60
CA PHE A 30 -0.30 -1.96 -8.82
C PHE A 30 1.01 -2.64 -8.44
N ILE A 31 1.00 -3.95 -8.11
CA ILE A 31 2.22 -4.72 -7.88
C ILE A 31 3.13 -4.67 -9.10
N ASP A 32 2.62 -4.97 -10.29
CA ASP A 32 3.38 -4.92 -11.55
C ASP A 32 4.00 -3.53 -11.80
N ARG A 33 3.25 -2.47 -11.49
CA ARG A 33 3.77 -1.10 -11.60
C ARG A 33 4.87 -0.80 -10.58
N ILE A 34 4.75 -1.29 -9.35
CA ILE A 34 5.78 -1.10 -8.31
C ILE A 34 7.05 -1.85 -8.71
N GLU A 35 6.94 -3.09 -9.17
CA GLU A 35 8.09 -3.92 -9.59
C GLU A 35 8.84 -3.34 -10.80
N LYS A 36 8.12 -2.72 -11.73
CA LYS A 36 8.70 -2.04 -12.90
C LYS A 36 9.21 -0.63 -12.63
N SER A 37 8.98 -0.12 -11.42
CA SER A 37 9.30 1.26 -11.07
C SER A 37 10.70 1.39 -10.50
N ASN A 38 11.45 2.39 -10.95
CA ASN A 38 12.75 2.77 -10.41
C ASN A 38 12.64 3.94 -9.41
N LEU A 39 11.45 4.30 -8.96
CA LEU A 39 11.22 5.50 -8.15
C LEU A 39 11.63 5.35 -6.68
N ASN A 40 11.97 4.15 -6.21
CA ASN A 40 12.33 3.85 -4.82
C ASN A 40 11.24 4.23 -3.80
N CYS A 41 9.97 4.07 -4.18
CA CYS A 41 8.84 4.48 -3.34
C CYS A 41 8.55 3.52 -2.17
N PHE A 42 9.02 2.28 -2.22
CA PHE A 42 8.78 1.26 -1.20
C PHE A 42 10.09 0.75 -0.58
N ILE A 43 10.12 0.66 0.77
CA ILE A 43 11.23 0.08 1.54
C ILE A 43 11.01 -1.42 1.74
N THR A 44 9.77 -1.82 1.99
CA THR A 44 9.39 -3.22 2.21
C THR A 44 8.13 -3.53 1.42
N ASN A 45 8.20 -4.53 0.57
CA ASN A 45 7.05 -5.03 -0.19
C ASN A 45 6.34 -6.15 0.59
N THR A 46 5.00 -6.18 0.52
CA THR A 46 4.16 -7.22 1.15
C THR A 46 3.24 -7.88 0.13
N PHE A 47 3.73 -8.12 -1.08
CA PHE A 47 2.92 -8.51 -2.24
C PHE A 47 2.15 -9.81 -2.04
N GLU A 48 2.78 -10.82 -1.44
CA GLU A 48 2.11 -12.10 -1.16
C GLU A 48 0.92 -11.90 -0.23
N ASN A 49 1.13 -11.17 0.87
CA ASN A 49 0.08 -10.82 1.81
C ASN A 49 -1.02 -9.96 1.16
N ALA A 50 -0.65 -8.98 0.34
CA ALA A 50 -1.59 -8.16 -0.41
C ALA A 50 -2.48 -8.99 -1.35
N ILE A 51 -1.93 -9.99 -2.02
CA ILE A 51 -2.68 -10.91 -2.87
C ILE A 51 -3.71 -11.71 -2.04
N GLU A 52 -3.33 -12.19 -0.85
CA GLU A 52 -4.27 -12.91 0.03
C GLU A 52 -5.37 -11.99 0.56
N MET A 53 -5.03 -10.77 0.99
CA MET A 53 -6.00 -9.76 1.41
C MET A 53 -6.99 -9.43 0.29
N ALA A 54 -6.52 -9.24 -0.94
CA ALA A 54 -7.36 -8.98 -2.10
C ALA A 54 -8.32 -10.13 -2.41
N LYS A 55 -7.85 -11.39 -2.34
CA LYS A 55 -8.70 -12.57 -2.50
C LYS A 55 -9.79 -12.66 -1.44
N GLU A 56 -9.47 -12.32 -0.18
CA GLU A 56 -10.47 -12.31 0.89
C GLU A 56 -11.51 -11.20 0.66
N SER A 57 -11.08 -10.01 0.22
CA SER A 57 -12.00 -8.93 -0.17
C SER A 57 -12.93 -9.36 -1.32
N ASP A 58 -12.41 -10.00 -2.36
CA ASP A 58 -13.24 -10.53 -3.45
C ASP A 58 -14.28 -11.54 -2.97
N LYS A 59 -13.95 -12.40 -2.01
CA LYS A 59 -14.90 -13.33 -1.38
C LYS A 59 -16.02 -12.59 -0.63
N LYS A 60 -15.69 -11.53 0.12
CA LYS A 60 -16.68 -10.71 0.83
C LYS A 60 -17.59 -9.98 -0.15
N ILE A 61 -17.03 -9.33 -1.17
CA ILE A 61 -17.78 -8.63 -2.22
C ILE A 61 -18.71 -9.60 -2.97
N SER A 62 -18.23 -10.79 -3.33
CA SER A 62 -19.05 -11.78 -4.03
C SER A 62 -20.25 -12.25 -3.23
N ARG A 63 -20.11 -12.34 -1.89
CA ARG A 63 -21.15 -12.77 -0.95
C ARG A 63 -22.01 -11.61 -0.44
N ASN A 64 -21.72 -10.38 -0.85
CA ASN A 64 -22.35 -9.15 -0.35
C ASN A 64 -22.35 -9.04 1.18
N ARG A 65 -21.22 -9.39 1.80
CA ARG A 65 -21.06 -9.42 3.27
C ARG A 65 -20.03 -8.41 3.72
N GLU A 66 -20.37 -7.60 4.73
CA GLU A 66 -19.47 -6.71 5.47
C GLU A 66 -18.54 -5.87 4.59
N ILE A 67 -19.08 -5.29 3.53
CA ILE A 67 -18.28 -4.43 2.63
C ILE A 67 -18.03 -3.11 3.35
N ARG A 68 -16.74 -2.85 3.64
CA ARG A 68 -16.30 -1.64 4.34
C ARG A 68 -15.86 -0.57 3.35
N ASP A 69 -15.47 0.61 3.87
CA ASP A 69 -15.21 1.76 3.00
C ASP A 69 -13.98 1.59 2.12
N LEU A 70 -12.97 0.87 2.56
CA LEU A 70 -11.76 0.59 1.79
C LEU A 70 -11.66 -0.87 1.32
N GLU A 71 -12.76 -1.63 1.38
CA GLU A 71 -12.74 -3.05 1.04
C GLU A 71 -12.15 -3.31 -0.35
N GLY A 72 -11.00 -4.00 -0.35
CA GLY A 72 -10.32 -4.40 -1.58
C GLY A 72 -9.51 -3.29 -2.28
N ILE A 73 -9.36 -2.13 -1.66
CA ILE A 73 -8.58 -1.01 -2.22
C ILE A 73 -7.09 -1.17 -1.87
N PRO A 74 -6.17 -1.27 -2.85
CA PRO A 74 -4.74 -1.36 -2.60
C PRO A 74 -4.16 -0.01 -2.17
N ILE A 75 -3.38 -0.02 -1.09
CA ILE A 75 -2.71 1.17 -0.53
C ILE A 75 -1.25 0.90 -0.17
N GLY A 76 -0.43 1.96 -0.20
CA GLY A 76 0.90 2.00 0.41
C GLY A 76 0.83 2.51 1.85
N MET A 77 1.40 1.79 2.79
CA MET A 77 1.47 2.18 4.20
C MET A 77 2.79 2.90 4.47
N LYS A 78 2.74 4.15 4.97
CA LYS A 78 3.97 4.88 5.32
C LYS A 78 4.79 4.08 6.33
N ASP A 79 6.10 3.99 6.12
CA ASP A 79 7.00 3.16 6.94
C ASP A 79 7.20 3.66 8.38
N LEU A 80 6.49 4.69 8.78
CA LEU A 80 6.36 5.16 10.16
C LEU A 80 5.36 4.34 10.98
N PHE A 81 4.29 3.85 10.33
CA PHE A 81 3.22 3.17 11.03
C PHE A 81 3.55 1.70 11.26
N CYS A 82 3.68 1.30 12.53
CA CYS A 82 3.89 -0.10 12.90
C CYS A 82 2.79 -0.97 12.30
N THR A 83 3.20 -1.96 11.53
CA THR A 83 2.32 -2.96 10.91
C THR A 83 2.76 -4.33 11.41
N LYS A 84 1.88 -5.02 12.12
CA LYS A 84 2.19 -6.28 12.79
C LYS A 84 2.78 -7.32 11.83
N GLY A 85 3.94 -7.87 12.19
CA GLY A 85 4.63 -8.88 11.40
C GLY A 85 5.29 -8.36 10.12
N VAL A 86 5.23 -7.05 9.85
CA VAL A 86 5.86 -6.41 8.68
C VAL A 86 6.98 -5.49 9.14
N ARG A 87 8.16 -5.65 8.55
CA ARG A 87 9.32 -4.79 8.82
C ARG A 87 8.93 -3.32 8.71
N THR A 88 9.22 -2.53 9.74
CA THR A 88 8.88 -1.11 9.85
C THR A 88 10.10 -0.35 10.34
N THR A 89 10.71 0.45 9.47
CA THR A 89 12.05 1.02 9.73
C THR A 89 12.05 2.51 10.02
N ALA A 90 10.95 3.20 9.82
CA ALA A 90 10.89 4.68 9.87
C ALA A 90 11.95 5.36 8.98
N GLY A 91 12.36 4.72 7.86
CA GLY A 91 13.42 5.20 6.97
C GLY A 91 14.83 5.17 7.58
N SER A 92 15.03 4.49 8.74
CA SER A 92 16.26 4.51 9.52
C SER A 92 16.98 3.16 9.50
N LYS A 93 18.32 3.22 9.48
CA LYS A 93 19.18 2.05 9.69
C LYS A 93 19.02 1.44 11.08
N ILE A 94 18.76 2.27 12.10
CA ILE A 94 18.61 1.83 13.49
C ILE A 94 17.49 0.79 13.61
N LEU A 95 16.42 0.95 12.82
CA LEU A 95 15.25 0.08 12.81
C LEU A 95 15.22 -0.88 11.62
N GLU A 96 16.31 -1.07 10.88
CA GLU A 96 16.30 -1.86 9.64
C GLU A 96 15.79 -3.30 9.80
N ASN A 97 15.92 -3.88 11.00
CA ASN A 97 15.49 -5.24 11.32
C ASN A 97 14.26 -5.27 12.25
N PHE A 98 13.64 -4.12 12.52
CA PHE A 98 12.53 -4.07 13.44
C PHE A 98 11.25 -4.59 12.80
N VAL A 99 10.66 -5.61 13.41
CA VAL A 99 9.35 -6.17 13.03
C VAL A 99 8.42 -6.04 14.24
N PRO A 100 7.45 -5.13 14.20
CA PRO A 100 6.52 -4.93 15.30
C PRO A 100 5.61 -6.14 15.51
N PHE A 101 5.31 -6.45 16.77
CA PHE A 101 4.36 -7.48 17.17
C PHE A 101 2.93 -6.94 17.36
N TYR A 102 2.71 -5.66 17.06
CA TYR A 102 1.45 -4.95 17.21
C TYR A 102 1.17 -4.06 15.99
N GLU A 103 -0.11 -3.72 15.82
CA GLU A 103 -0.56 -2.71 14.86
C GLU A 103 -0.55 -1.32 15.48
N SER A 104 -0.14 -0.30 14.72
CA SER A 104 -0.49 1.08 15.06
C SER A 104 -1.99 1.31 14.90
N THR A 105 -2.55 2.31 15.57
CA THR A 105 -3.97 2.67 15.39
C THR A 105 -4.31 2.94 13.92
N VAL A 106 -3.40 3.58 13.18
CA VAL A 106 -3.61 3.88 11.76
C VAL A 106 -3.67 2.61 10.92
N SER A 107 -2.66 1.71 11.07
CA SER A 107 -2.64 0.46 10.29
C SER A 107 -3.82 -0.43 10.64
N ASN A 108 -4.18 -0.52 11.92
CA ASN A 108 -5.33 -1.29 12.37
C ASN A 108 -6.64 -0.78 11.76
N ASN A 109 -6.86 0.54 11.75
CA ASN A 109 -8.08 1.11 11.18
C ASN A 109 -8.17 0.84 9.68
N LEU A 110 -7.10 1.09 8.91
CA LEU A 110 -7.08 0.86 7.47
C LEU A 110 -7.30 -0.61 7.10
N ILE A 111 -6.64 -1.53 7.81
CA ILE A 111 -6.83 -2.98 7.60
C ILE A 111 -8.26 -3.39 8.01
N SER A 112 -8.77 -2.85 9.12
CA SER A 112 -10.13 -3.11 9.56
C SER A 112 -11.18 -2.61 8.58
N ASP A 113 -10.89 -1.53 7.85
CA ASP A 113 -11.75 -1.01 6.77
C ASP A 113 -11.59 -1.76 5.45
N GLY A 114 -10.77 -2.80 5.41
CA GLY A 114 -10.64 -3.70 4.28
C GLY A 114 -9.59 -3.27 3.24
N ALA A 115 -8.71 -2.30 3.58
CA ALA A 115 -7.62 -1.90 2.70
C ALA A 115 -6.60 -3.01 2.49
N VAL A 116 -6.08 -3.13 1.27
CA VAL A 116 -5.05 -4.11 0.88
C VAL A 116 -3.69 -3.45 0.94
N ILE A 117 -2.81 -3.89 1.84
CA ILE A 117 -1.50 -3.26 2.06
C ILE A 117 -0.46 -3.81 1.07
N LEU A 118 0.00 -2.97 0.13
CA LEU A 118 1.02 -3.34 -0.87
C LEU A 118 2.44 -3.38 -0.29
N GLY A 119 2.70 -2.60 0.75
CA GLY A 119 4.01 -2.50 1.37
C GLY A 119 4.18 -1.22 2.17
N LYS A 120 5.41 -1.02 2.64
CA LYS A 120 5.83 0.14 3.44
C LYS A 120 6.51 1.18 2.54
N THR A 121 5.93 2.38 2.48
CA THR A 121 6.44 3.45 1.61
C THR A 121 7.61 4.18 2.24
N ASN A 122 8.57 4.57 1.41
CA ASN A 122 9.77 5.31 1.79
C ASN A 122 9.44 6.70 2.34
N MET A 123 10.32 7.20 3.20
CA MET A 123 10.11 8.45 3.94
C MET A 123 11.44 9.00 4.45
N ASP A 124 11.48 10.28 4.82
CA ASP A 124 12.59 10.83 5.59
C ASP A 124 12.74 10.12 6.93
N GLU A 125 13.98 9.95 7.40
CA GLU A 125 14.29 9.26 8.64
C GLU A 125 13.48 9.83 9.82
N PHE A 126 12.76 8.97 10.55
CA PHE A 126 11.84 9.31 11.64
C PHE A 126 10.80 10.41 11.31
N ALA A 127 10.46 10.57 10.03
CA ALA A 127 9.55 11.61 9.54
C ALA A 127 10.04 13.05 9.82
N MET A 128 11.34 13.24 10.01
CA MET A 128 11.95 14.54 10.28
C MET A 128 12.53 15.15 8.99
N GLY A 129 11.70 15.36 8.01
CA GLY A 129 12.06 15.97 6.73
C GLY A 129 10.85 16.21 5.84
N SER A 130 11.07 16.89 4.72
CA SER A 130 10.02 17.25 3.75
C SER A 130 10.37 16.90 2.30
N ALA A 131 11.56 16.38 2.05
CA ALA A 131 12.08 16.17 0.70
C ALA A 131 12.50 14.71 0.43
N ASN A 132 12.36 13.83 1.39
CA ASN A 132 12.85 12.44 1.34
C ASN A 132 14.35 12.33 0.97
N THR A 133 15.18 13.14 1.64
CA THR A 133 16.63 13.18 1.42
C THR A 133 17.42 12.49 2.52
N THR A 134 16.78 12.13 3.63
CA THR A 134 17.41 11.56 4.82
C THR A 134 17.15 10.07 5.02
N SER A 135 16.42 9.44 4.11
CA SER A 135 16.16 8.00 4.18
C SER A 135 17.44 7.20 4.05
N PHE A 136 17.67 6.26 4.98
CA PHE A 136 18.76 5.28 4.85
C PHE A 136 18.66 4.41 3.59
N PHE A 137 17.45 4.20 3.09
CA PHE A 137 17.16 3.39 1.91
C PHE A 137 17.25 4.16 0.59
N GLY A 138 17.77 5.39 0.64
CA GLY A 138 17.91 6.27 -0.53
C GLY A 138 16.66 7.12 -0.78
N ASN A 139 16.82 8.09 -1.68
CA ASN A 139 15.78 9.07 -1.98
C ASN A 139 14.70 8.47 -2.89
N VAL A 140 13.45 8.92 -2.71
CA VAL A 140 12.40 8.71 -3.70
C VAL A 140 12.61 9.67 -4.88
N ILE A 141 12.48 9.15 -6.10
CA ILE A 141 12.55 9.97 -7.32
C ILE A 141 11.16 10.57 -7.58
N ASN A 142 11.09 11.90 -7.63
CA ASN A 142 9.85 12.58 -7.93
C ASN A 142 9.55 12.48 -9.43
N LEU A 143 8.45 11.82 -9.77
CA LEU A 143 8.04 11.57 -11.15
C LEU A 143 7.78 12.86 -11.94
N SER A 144 7.30 13.92 -11.28
CA SER A 144 7.03 15.21 -11.94
C SER A 144 8.32 16.00 -12.28
N LEU A 145 9.46 15.66 -11.66
CA LEU A 145 10.75 16.33 -11.84
C LEU A 145 11.73 15.53 -12.69
N ILE A 146 11.33 14.36 -13.16
CA ILE A 146 12.20 13.46 -13.95
C ILE A 146 12.54 14.02 -15.34
N HIS A 147 11.82 15.07 -15.77
CA HIS A 147 11.94 15.71 -17.08
C HIS A 147 12.49 17.15 -17.01
N ILE A 148 13.05 17.56 -15.86
CA ILE A 148 13.67 18.88 -15.69
C ILE A 148 15.18 18.74 -15.82
#